data_f9137c34468c175d1a2232c96ca949a2
#
_entry.id   f9137c34468c175d1a2232c96ca949a2
#
_cell.length_a   1.000
_cell.length_b   1.000
_cell.length_c   1.000
_cell.angle_alpha   90.00
_cell.angle_beta   90.00
_cell.angle_gamma   90.00
#
_symmetry.space_group_name_H-M   'P 1'
#
loop_
_entity.id
_entity.type
_entity.pdbx_description
1 polymer ?
#
loop_
_entity_poly.entity_id
_entity_poly.type
_entity_poly.pdbx_seq_one_letter_code
_entity_poly.pdbx_strand_id
1 'polypeptide(L)'
;WQIDGHHLIINYFVLGDQVVMSPVFVGSEPVRAVSGKFKGTVVMQGEQDKGLAFMRLLNKQQQQKALLSPLKNQNNAVAQAYRDNIDLEYAGVNAAELSEAQKQSLLEVVKEYVGNMDDGHAEIKMHEVEAHLENTWFAWVGETAEDSVFYYRIQSPVLLIEFDHQRRVAPFRSEKPSRDHIHAV
;
A
#
# COMPACT_ATOMS: atom_id res chain seq x y z
N TRP A 1 -17.56 11.60 9.49
CA TRP A 1 -16.87 11.27 10.73
C TRP A 1 -15.41 10.93 10.46
N GLN A 2 -14.59 11.05 11.48
CA GLN A 2 -13.16 10.78 11.41
C GLN A 2 -12.74 10.04 12.68
N ILE A 3 -11.83 9.10 12.54
CA ILE A 3 -11.11 8.46 13.65
C ILE A 3 -9.65 8.79 13.49
N ASP A 4 -9.04 9.36 14.54
CA ASP A 4 -7.61 9.65 14.59
C ASP A 4 -6.97 8.83 15.71
N GLY A 5 -6.06 7.94 15.32
CA GLY A 5 -5.18 7.20 16.21
C GLY A 5 -3.75 7.28 15.74
N HIS A 6 -2.82 6.71 16.50
CA HIS A 6 -1.40 6.73 16.14
C HIS A 6 -1.12 5.97 14.83
N HIS A 7 -1.70 4.77 14.69
CA HIS A 7 -1.56 3.92 13.49
C HIS A 7 -2.92 3.56 12.87
N LEU A 8 -3.97 4.34 13.15
CA LEU A 8 -5.27 4.17 12.51
C LEU A 8 -5.90 5.54 12.33
N ILE A 9 -5.98 5.99 11.08
CA ILE A 9 -6.67 7.21 10.70
C ILE A 9 -7.65 6.86 9.61
N ILE A 10 -8.94 7.12 9.84
CA ILE A 10 -10.01 6.89 8.87
C ILE A 10 -10.80 8.18 8.71
N ASN A 11 -10.85 8.68 7.50
CA ASN A 11 -11.73 9.77 7.11
C ASN A 11 -12.88 9.19 6.29
N TYR A 12 -14.10 9.40 6.76
CA TYR A 12 -15.31 8.88 6.14
C TYR A 12 -16.32 9.99 5.92
N PHE A 13 -16.60 10.27 4.66
CA PHE A 13 -17.50 11.33 4.26
C PHE A 13 -18.68 10.76 3.49
N VAL A 14 -19.90 11.23 3.83
CA VAL A 14 -21.15 10.84 3.16
C VAL A 14 -21.84 12.09 2.65
N LEU A 15 -22.18 12.10 1.37
CA LEU A 15 -22.96 13.17 0.73
C LEU A 15 -24.07 12.52 -0.11
N GLY A 16 -25.29 12.53 0.43
CA GLY A 16 -26.42 11.83 -0.18
C GLY A 16 -26.17 10.32 -0.26
N ASP A 17 -26.09 9.79 -1.45
CA ASP A 17 -25.81 8.39 -1.76
C ASP A 17 -24.33 8.12 -2.08
N GLN A 18 -23.48 9.12 -1.98
CA GLN A 18 -22.04 9.02 -2.25
C GLN A 18 -21.26 8.86 -0.95
N VAL A 19 -20.26 7.98 -0.98
CA VAL A 19 -19.35 7.73 0.14
C VAL A 19 -17.92 7.89 -0.33
N VAL A 20 -17.11 8.62 0.44
CA VAL A 20 -15.67 8.73 0.28
C VAL A 20 -15.00 8.30 1.59
N MET A 21 -14.15 7.27 1.52
CA MET A 21 -13.30 6.82 2.62
C MET A 21 -11.85 7.07 2.24
N SER A 22 -11.38 8.31 2.42
CA SER A 22 -10.04 8.75 2.04
C SER A 22 -9.69 10.07 2.74
N PRO A 23 -8.41 10.25 3.16
CA PRO A 23 -7.39 9.21 3.26
C PRO A 23 -7.68 8.21 4.38
N VAL A 24 -7.25 6.97 4.18
CA VAL A 24 -7.17 5.94 5.21
C VAL A 24 -5.71 5.63 5.44
N PHE A 25 -5.27 5.73 6.68
CA PHE A 25 -3.92 5.37 7.09
C PHE A 25 -4.00 4.26 8.13
N VAL A 26 -3.26 3.20 7.90
CA VAL A 26 -3.05 2.11 8.84
C VAL A 26 -1.57 1.82 9.00
N GLY A 27 -1.17 1.43 10.20
CA GLY A 27 0.20 1.09 10.48
C GLY A 27 0.34 0.17 11.69
N SER A 28 1.51 -0.34 11.91
CA SER A 28 1.81 -1.14 13.10
C SER A 28 3.30 -1.13 13.42
N GLU A 29 3.60 -0.99 14.70
CA GLU A 29 4.88 -1.29 15.32
C GLU A 29 4.66 -1.78 16.76
N PRO A 30 5.01 -3.02 17.10
CA PRO A 30 5.50 -4.09 16.23
C PRO A 30 4.38 -4.67 15.33
N VAL A 31 4.77 -5.28 14.21
CA VAL A 31 3.83 -5.98 13.32
C VAL A 31 3.35 -7.29 13.93
N ARG A 32 4.18 -7.92 14.77
CA ARG A 32 3.87 -9.17 15.48
C ARG A 32 3.82 -8.94 17.00
N ALA A 33 2.70 -9.27 17.62
CA ALA A 33 2.56 -9.28 19.07
C ALA A 33 3.27 -10.51 19.67
N VAL A 34 4.36 -10.28 20.41
CA VAL A 34 5.18 -11.36 21.01
C VAL A 34 4.77 -11.74 22.43
N SER A 35 3.92 -10.93 23.08
CA SER A 35 3.49 -11.14 24.47
C SER A 35 2.10 -10.56 24.72
N GLY A 36 1.57 -10.76 25.93
CA GLY A 36 0.29 -10.20 26.37
C GLY A 36 -0.93 -10.89 25.75
N LYS A 37 -2.08 -10.23 25.85
CA LYS A 37 -3.39 -10.74 25.39
C LYS A 37 -3.42 -11.09 23.91
N PHE A 38 -2.69 -10.35 23.10
CA PHE A 38 -2.69 -10.48 21.63
C PHE A 38 -1.46 -11.26 21.11
N LYS A 39 -0.73 -11.97 21.97
CA LYS A 39 0.43 -12.79 21.55
C LYS A 39 0.08 -13.68 20.36
N GLY A 40 0.90 -13.62 19.32
CA GLY A 40 0.73 -14.38 18.08
C GLY A 40 -0.04 -13.64 16.99
N THR A 41 -0.74 -12.54 17.30
CA THR A 41 -1.36 -11.70 16.28
C THR A 41 -0.28 -11.09 15.37
N VAL A 42 -0.52 -11.15 14.09
CA VAL A 42 0.32 -10.53 13.05
C VAL A 42 -0.60 -9.71 12.15
N VAL A 43 -0.19 -8.52 11.79
CA VAL A 43 -1.01 -7.60 11.01
C VAL A 43 -0.29 -7.15 9.74
N MET A 44 -1.04 -6.65 8.75
CA MET A 44 -0.55 -6.05 7.50
C MET A 44 0.31 -6.99 6.64
N GLN A 45 0.10 -8.30 6.77
CA GLN A 45 0.85 -9.29 5.97
C GLN A 45 0.19 -9.52 4.60
N GLY A 46 -1.12 -9.34 4.49
CA GLY A 46 -1.82 -9.41 3.20
C GLY A 46 -1.25 -8.38 2.21
N GLU A 47 -1.18 -7.13 2.63
CA GLU A 47 -0.63 -6.01 1.87
C GLU A 47 0.85 -6.24 1.52
N GLN A 48 1.63 -6.68 2.51
CA GLN A 48 3.04 -6.97 2.35
C GLN A 48 3.29 -8.10 1.34
N ASP A 49 2.68 -9.25 1.58
CA ASP A 49 3.00 -10.48 0.85
C ASP A 49 2.45 -10.46 -0.57
N LYS A 50 1.23 -9.92 -0.77
CA LYS A 50 0.66 -9.74 -2.11
C LYS A 50 1.44 -8.71 -2.93
N GLY A 51 1.85 -7.59 -2.33
CA GLY A 51 2.69 -6.60 -3.02
C GLY A 51 4.03 -7.20 -3.48
N LEU A 52 4.70 -7.97 -2.62
CA LEU A 52 5.95 -8.65 -2.97
C LEU A 52 5.72 -9.75 -4.04
N ALA A 53 4.67 -10.53 -3.91
CA ALA A 53 4.32 -11.57 -4.87
C ALA A 53 4.03 -10.98 -6.25
N PHE A 54 3.30 -9.86 -6.31
CA PHE A 54 3.03 -9.15 -7.56
C PHE A 54 4.33 -8.65 -8.21
N MET A 55 5.22 -7.96 -7.46
CA MET A 55 6.51 -7.52 -7.98
C MET A 55 7.34 -8.68 -8.56
N ARG A 56 7.33 -9.83 -7.91
CA ARG A 56 8.03 -11.04 -8.37
C ARG A 56 7.39 -11.70 -9.60
N LEU A 57 6.09 -11.53 -9.80
CA LEU A 57 5.35 -12.04 -10.96
C LEU A 57 5.66 -11.27 -12.24
N LEU A 58 6.17 -10.04 -12.13
CA LEU A 58 6.60 -9.23 -13.26
C LEU A 58 7.83 -9.85 -13.95
N ASN A 59 7.89 -9.79 -15.29
CA ASN A 59 9.09 -10.16 -16.01
C ASN A 59 10.21 -9.14 -15.77
N LYS A 60 11.46 -9.46 -16.15
CA LYS A 60 12.63 -8.61 -15.90
C LYS A 60 12.49 -7.18 -16.45
N GLN A 61 11.89 -7.01 -17.62
CA GLN A 61 11.69 -5.69 -18.22
C GLN A 61 10.64 -4.88 -17.44
N GLN A 62 9.54 -5.51 -17.04
CA GLN A 62 8.52 -4.90 -16.21
C GLN A 62 9.06 -4.54 -14.81
N GLN A 63 9.86 -5.43 -14.19
CA GLN A 63 10.54 -5.16 -12.92
C GLN A 63 11.46 -3.95 -13.00
N GLN A 64 12.23 -3.83 -14.09
CA GLN A 64 13.08 -2.66 -14.31
C GLN A 64 12.30 -1.35 -14.43
N LYS A 65 11.13 -1.38 -15.08
CA LYS A 65 10.24 -0.22 -15.15
C LYS A 65 9.60 0.11 -13.80
N ALA A 66 9.19 -0.90 -13.06
CA ALA A 66 8.58 -0.72 -11.73
C ALA A 66 9.60 -0.16 -10.71
N LEU A 67 10.87 -0.51 -10.83
CA LEU A 67 11.90 -0.20 -9.86
C LEU A 67 12.35 1.27 -9.93
N LEU A 68 11.96 2.07 -8.95
CA LEU A 68 12.41 3.46 -8.81
C LEU A 68 13.80 3.54 -8.16
N SER A 69 14.09 2.65 -7.20
CA SER A 69 15.40 2.55 -6.54
C SER A 69 15.60 1.14 -5.95
N PRO A 70 16.77 0.54 -6.09
CA PRO A 70 17.09 -0.71 -5.40
C PRO A 70 17.35 -0.51 -3.91
N LEU A 71 17.61 0.73 -3.47
CA LEU A 71 17.96 1.04 -2.09
C LEU A 71 16.73 1.52 -1.31
N LYS A 72 16.30 0.74 -0.34
CA LYS A 72 15.28 1.09 0.65
C LYS A 72 15.96 1.48 1.97
N ASN A 73 16.42 2.72 2.07
CA ASN A 73 17.19 3.25 3.20
C ASN A 73 16.50 4.36 3.98
N GLN A 74 15.28 4.73 3.61
CA GLN A 74 14.49 5.79 4.23
C GLN A 74 12.99 5.46 4.17
N ASN A 75 12.18 6.24 4.86
CA ASN A 75 10.72 6.22 4.70
C ASN A 75 10.39 6.83 3.34
N ASN A 76 9.51 6.18 2.55
CA ASN A 76 9.21 6.56 1.18
C ASN A 76 7.77 7.02 0.97
N ALA A 77 6.84 6.67 1.87
CA ALA A 77 5.46 7.11 1.76
C ALA A 77 5.38 8.64 1.67
N VAL A 78 4.62 9.13 0.70
CA VAL A 78 4.44 10.55 0.43
C VAL A 78 3.10 11.08 0.95
N ALA A 79 2.06 10.24 0.96
CA ALA A 79 0.79 10.54 1.60
C ALA A 79 0.93 10.36 3.12
N GLN A 80 1.33 11.42 3.81
CA GLN A 80 1.56 11.44 5.25
C GLN A 80 0.74 12.55 5.91
N ALA A 81 0.67 12.52 7.25
CA ALA A 81 0.07 13.60 8.02
C ALA A 81 0.64 14.97 7.62
N TYR A 82 -0.24 15.96 7.55
CA TYR A 82 0.10 17.35 7.17
C TYR A 82 0.61 17.52 5.73
N ARG A 83 0.40 16.55 4.87
CA ARG A 83 0.72 16.60 3.45
C ARG A 83 -0.56 16.34 2.63
N ASP A 84 -1.25 17.40 2.32
CA ASP A 84 -2.35 17.48 1.37
C ASP A 84 -1.87 18.12 0.06
N ASN A 85 -2.70 18.08 -0.97
CA ASN A 85 -2.43 18.67 -2.29
C ASN A 85 -1.13 18.16 -2.94
N ILE A 86 -0.86 16.86 -2.82
CA ILE A 86 0.29 16.21 -3.44
C ILE A 86 -0.06 15.93 -4.91
N ASP A 87 0.69 16.51 -5.82
CA ASP A 87 0.69 16.15 -7.24
C ASP A 87 1.84 15.19 -7.49
N LEU A 88 1.51 13.93 -7.77
CA LEU A 88 2.48 12.86 -7.98
C LEU A 88 2.52 12.47 -9.45
N GLU A 89 3.69 12.59 -10.05
CA GLU A 89 3.95 12.01 -11.36
C GLU A 89 3.69 10.50 -11.35
N TYR A 90 3.02 10.00 -12.39
CA TYR A 90 2.87 8.57 -12.61
C TYR A 90 4.24 7.95 -12.87
N ALA A 91 4.58 6.90 -12.15
CA ALA A 91 5.86 6.25 -12.26
C ALA A 91 5.75 4.74 -12.08
N GLY A 92 6.68 4.01 -12.66
CA GLY A 92 6.72 2.56 -12.57
C GLY A 92 6.24 1.87 -13.86
N VAL A 93 5.72 0.65 -13.74
CA VAL A 93 5.14 -0.11 -14.85
C VAL A 93 3.66 0.22 -14.98
N ASN A 94 3.20 0.50 -16.19
CA ASN A 94 1.79 0.72 -16.49
C ASN A 94 1.06 -0.63 -16.63
N ALA A 95 -0.16 -0.73 -16.09
CA ALA A 95 -0.95 -1.96 -16.15
C ALA A 95 -1.39 -2.35 -17.58
N ALA A 96 -1.43 -1.41 -18.52
CA ALA A 96 -1.61 -1.73 -19.94
C ALA A 96 -0.52 -2.66 -20.52
N GLU A 97 0.66 -2.70 -19.88
CA GLU A 97 1.78 -3.56 -20.30
C GLU A 97 1.77 -4.94 -19.62
N LEU A 98 0.79 -5.20 -18.77
CA LEU A 98 0.66 -6.44 -18.00
C LEU A 98 -0.15 -7.50 -18.73
N SER A 99 0.19 -8.78 -18.52
CA SER A 99 -0.68 -9.88 -18.89
C SER A 99 -1.94 -9.91 -18.03
N GLU A 100 -2.99 -10.60 -18.48
CA GLU A 100 -4.23 -10.75 -17.70
C GLU A 100 -3.99 -11.36 -16.31
N ALA A 101 -3.10 -12.35 -16.21
CA ALA A 101 -2.74 -12.95 -14.91
C ALA A 101 -2.04 -11.92 -13.98
N GLN A 102 -1.21 -11.05 -14.54
CA GLN A 102 -0.56 -9.97 -13.77
C GLN A 102 -1.55 -8.88 -13.38
N LYS A 103 -2.47 -8.50 -14.28
CA LYS A 103 -3.56 -7.55 -13.97
C LYS A 103 -4.43 -8.06 -12.82
N GLN A 104 -4.81 -9.34 -12.88
CA GLN A 104 -5.58 -9.97 -11.80
C GLN A 104 -4.80 -9.94 -10.46
N SER A 105 -3.50 -10.25 -10.48
CA SER A 105 -2.66 -10.19 -9.28
C SER A 105 -2.54 -8.76 -8.73
N LEU A 106 -2.47 -7.74 -9.58
CA LEU A 106 -2.48 -6.33 -9.16
C LEU A 106 -3.82 -5.97 -8.49
N LEU A 107 -4.94 -6.40 -9.05
CA LEU A 107 -6.27 -6.20 -8.48
C LEU A 107 -6.41 -6.87 -7.11
N GLU A 108 -5.80 -8.05 -6.89
CA GLU A 108 -5.78 -8.70 -5.59
C GLU A 108 -4.97 -7.92 -4.53
N VAL A 109 -3.92 -7.18 -4.95
CA VAL A 109 -3.24 -6.23 -4.04
C VAL A 109 -4.17 -5.08 -3.68
N VAL A 110 -4.80 -4.45 -4.67
CA VAL A 110 -5.75 -3.32 -4.45
C VAL A 110 -6.89 -3.73 -3.53
N LYS A 111 -7.40 -4.96 -3.69
CA LYS A 111 -8.50 -5.49 -2.89
C LYS A 111 -8.20 -5.60 -1.39
N GLU A 112 -6.92 -5.76 -0.99
CA GLU A 112 -6.54 -5.74 0.43
C GLU A 112 -6.84 -4.38 1.08
N TYR A 113 -6.76 -3.30 0.31
CA TYR A 113 -7.03 -1.94 0.78
C TYR A 113 -8.51 -1.59 0.68
N VAL A 114 -9.09 -1.79 -0.50
CA VAL A 114 -10.49 -1.47 -0.79
C VAL A 114 -11.44 -2.33 0.05
N GLY A 115 -11.07 -3.58 0.33
CA GLY A 115 -11.84 -4.50 1.17
C GLY A 115 -11.95 -4.10 2.65
N ASN A 116 -11.30 -3.03 3.09
CA ASN A 116 -11.51 -2.43 4.40
C ASN A 116 -12.79 -1.57 4.47
N MET A 117 -13.43 -1.30 3.34
CA MET A 117 -14.74 -0.67 3.26
C MET A 117 -15.87 -1.68 3.51
N ASP A 118 -17.07 -1.20 3.76
CA ASP A 118 -18.30 -2.03 3.70
C ASP A 118 -18.42 -2.71 2.33
N ASP A 119 -18.89 -3.95 2.31
CA ASP A 119 -18.88 -4.81 1.10
C ASP A 119 -19.50 -4.12 -0.12
N GLY A 120 -20.64 -3.43 0.03
CA GLY A 120 -21.28 -2.73 -1.08
C GLY A 120 -20.48 -1.56 -1.62
N HIS A 121 -19.83 -0.80 -0.74
CA HIS A 121 -18.94 0.30 -1.14
C HIS A 121 -17.63 -0.22 -1.75
N ALA A 122 -17.09 -1.32 -1.21
CA ALA A 122 -15.91 -1.98 -1.74
C ALA A 122 -16.15 -2.49 -3.18
N GLU A 123 -17.32 -3.09 -3.45
CA GLU A 123 -17.70 -3.55 -4.79
C GLU A 123 -17.74 -2.39 -5.80
N ILE A 124 -18.40 -1.29 -5.45
CA ILE A 124 -18.48 -0.10 -6.30
C ILE A 124 -17.06 0.45 -6.57
N LYS A 125 -16.23 0.56 -5.53
CA LYS A 125 -14.86 1.06 -5.66
C LYS A 125 -14.00 0.14 -6.52
N MET A 126 -14.14 -1.18 -6.38
CA MET A 126 -13.41 -2.13 -7.23
C MET A 126 -13.84 -2.02 -8.70
N HIS A 127 -15.13 -1.85 -9.02
CA HIS A 127 -15.58 -1.58 -10.39
C HIS A 127 -14.95 -0.29 -10.97
N GLU A 128 -14.83 0.77 -10.15
CA GLU A 128 -14.16 2.00 -10.57
C GLU A 128 -12.68 1.75 -10.85
N VAL A 129 -11.99 0.99 -9.99
CA VAL A 129 -10.58 0.61 -10.18
C VAL A 129 -10.39 -0.20 -11.47
N GLU A 130 -11.23 -1.19 -11.71
CA GLU A 130 -11.19 -2.02 -12.92
C GLU A 130 -11.40 -1.19 -14.19
N ALA A 131 -12.33 -0.23 -14.17
CA ALA A 131 -12.57 0.68 -15.29
C ALA A 131 -11.36 1.59 -15.61
N HIS A 132 -10.47 1.83 -14.63
CA HIS A 132 -9.26 2.65 -14.79
C HIS A 132 -7.97 1.82 -14.78
N LEU A 133 -8.06 0.50 -14.90
CA LEU A 133 -6.89 -0.38 -14.76
C LEU A 133 -5.80 -0.06 -15.79
N GLU A 134 -6.16 0.22 -17.04
CA GLU A 134 -5.19 0.60 -18.09
C GLU A 134 -4.46 1.92 -17.81
N ASN A 135 -4.99 2.72 -16.89
CA ASN A 135 -4.41 3.98 -16.41
C ASN A 135 -3.85 3.85 -14.99
N THR A 136 -3.40 2.65 -14.62
CA THR A 136 -2.84 2.34 -13.31
C THR A 136 -1.36 2.04 -13.44
N TRP A 137 -0.56 2.56 -12.52
CA TRP A 137 0.89 2.34 -12.44
C TRP A 137 1.26 1.68 -11.13
N PHE A 138 2.26 0.81 -11.19
CA PHE A 138 2.87 0.18 -10.02
C PHE A 138 4.35 0.55 -9.97
N ALA A 139 4.79 1.10 -8.84
CA ALA A 139 6.16 1.49 -8.57
C ALA A 139 6.70 0.81 -7.32
N TRP A 140 8.01 0.58 -7.29
CA TRP A 140 8.71 -0.18 -6.26
C TRP A 140 10.02 0.47 -5.84
N VAL A 141 10.34 0.39 -4.54
CA VAL A 141 11.67 0.72 -3.98
C VAL A 141 12.12 -0.41 -3.07
N GLY A 142 13.34 -0.88 -3.28
CA GLY A 142 13.95 -1.95 -2.48
C GLY A 142 14.23 -3.22 -3.29
N GLU A 143 14.78 -4.20 -2.61
CA GLU A 143 15.02 -5.54 -3.16
C GLU A 143 13.76 -6.40 -3.10
N THR A 144 13.80 -7.58 -3.73
CA THR A 144 12.66 -8.49 -3.83
C THR A 144 12.91 -9.85 -3.15
N ALA A 145 13.93 -9.96 -2.27
CA ALA A 145 14.11 -11.14 -1.44
C ALA A 145 12.98 -11.26 -0.41
N GLU A 146 12.79 -12.44 0.16
CA GLU A 146 11.66 -12.72 1.06
C GLU A 146 11.68 -11.88 2.34
N ASP A 147 12.87 -11.59 2.84
CA ASP A 147 13.15 -10.81 4.04
C ASP A 147 13.46 -9.32 3.76
N SER A 148 13.41 -8.90 2.49
CA SER A 148 13.70 -7.51 2.11
C SER A 148 12.69 -6.53 2.68
N VAL A 149 13.18 -5.34 2.97
CA VAL A 149 12.35 -4.15 3.22
C VAL A 149 12.07 -3.46 1.89
N PHE A 150 10.87 -2.96 1.71
CA PHE A 150 10.45 -2.33 0.48
C PHE A 150 9.37 -1.27 0.68
N TYR A 151 9.12 -0.53 -0.37
CA TYR A 151 7.98 0.34 -0.56
C TYR A 151 7.36 0.01 -1.91
N TYR A 152 6.05 0.08 -2.00
CA TYR A 152 5.37 0.13 -3.29
C TYR A 152 4.28 1.20 -3.32
N ARG A 153 3.96 1.63 -4.54
CA ARG A 153 2.89 2.56 -4.83
C ARG A 153 2.06 2.03 -5.99
N ILE A 154 0.73 2.08 -5.83
CA ILE A 154 -0.23 1.86 -6.90
C ILE A 154 -0.96 3.18 -7.09
N GLN A 155 -0.90 3.73 -8.30
CA GLN A 155 -1.45 5.05 -8.60
C GLN A 155 -2.29 5.00 -9.86
N SER A 156 -3.50 5.55 -9.79
CA SER A 156 -4.41 5.72 -10.91
C SER A 156 -5.18 7.04 -10.79
N PRO A 157 -6.03 7.43 -11.76
CA PRO A 157 -6.90 8.61 -11.62
C PRO A 157 -7.88 8.52 -10.44
N VAL A 158 -8.15 7.31 -9.90
CA VAL A 158 -9.19 7.06 -8.90
C VAL A 158 -8.67 6.55 -7.56
N LEU A 159 -7.37 6.22 -7.46
CA LEU A 159 -6.77 5.78 -6.21
C LEU A 159 -5.26 6.07 -6.14
N LEU A 160 -4.80 6.22 -4.91
CA LEU A 160 -3.39 6.16 -4.52
C LEU A 160 -3.26 5.20 -3.34
N ILE A 161 -2.46 4.15 -3.51
CA ILE A 161 -2.10 3.22 -2.45
C ILE A 161 -0.59 3.29 -2.25
N GLU A 162 -0.16 3.36 -1.02
CA GLU A 162 1.24 3.28 -0.62
C GLU A 162 1.41 2.25 0.49
N PHE A 163 2.42 1.40 0.37
CA PHE A 163 2.90 0.50 1.40
C PHE A 163 4.36 0.80 1.68
N ASP A 164 4.74 0.97 2.93
CA ASP A 164 6.08 1.37 3.29
C ASP A 164 6.60 0.70 4.56
N HIS A 165 7.71 -0.03 4.45
CA HIS A 165 8.49 -0.43 5.60
C HIS A 165 9.20 0.79 6.16
N GLN A 166 8.93 1.12 7.42
CA GLN A 166 9.38 2.34 8.08
C GLN A 166 10.59 2.09 8.99
N ARG A 167 11.31 3.16 9.31
CA ARG A 167 12.26 3.12 10.43
C ARG A 167 11.50 2.97 11.73
N ARG A 168 12.01 2.14 12.62
CA ARG A 168 11.42 1.96 13.94
C ARG A 168 11.57 3.20 14.79
N VAL A 169 10.57 3.47 15.63
CA VAL A 169 10.57 4.60 16.59
C VAL A 169 10.93 4.13 18.00
N ALA A 170 11.00 5.05 18.95
CA ALA A 170 11.28 4.70 20.35
C ALA A 170 10.21 3.73 20.90
N PRO A 171 10.57 2.73 21.73
CA PRO A 171 11.90 2.47 22.30
C PRO A 171 12.85 1.65 21.41
N PHE A 172 12.37 1.16 20.27
CA PHE A 172 13.10 0.23 19.37
C PHE A 172 13.75 0.91 18.16
N ARG A 173 14.07 2.20 18.30
CA ARG A 173 14.55 3.05 17.21
C ARG A 173 15.60 2.37 16.33
N SER A 174 15.43 2.46 15.01
CA SER A 174 16.39 1.99 14.02
C SER A 174 16.76 3.10 13.03
N GLU A 175 17.99 3.04 12.50
CA GLU A 175 18.45 3.95 11.46
C GLU A 175 17.95 3.56 10.07
N LYS A 176 17.59 2.29 9.89
CA LYS A 176 17.10 1.71 8.63
C LYS A 176 15.66 1.23 8.77
N PRO A 177 14.90 1.22 7.67
CA PRO A 177 13.58 0.61 7.64
C PRO A 177 13.60 -0.86 8.09
N SER A 178 12.49 -1.30 8.66
CA SER A 178 12.31 -2.63 9.25
C SER A 178 10.96 -3.20 8.84
N ARG A 179 10.90 -4.51 8.63
CA ARG A 179 9.63 -5.22 8.42
C ARG A 179 8.72 -5.23 9.65
N ASP A 180 9.23 -4.81 10.81
CA ASP A 180 8.49 -4.74 12.07
C ASP A 180 7.84 -3.35 12.32
N HIS A 181 7.95 -2.43 11.34
CA HIS A 181 7.23 -1.17 11.33
C HIS A 181 6.71 -0.90 9.92
N ILE A 182 5.40 -0.91 9.75
CA ILE A 182 4.72 -0.77 8.47
C ILE A 182 3.75 0.40 8.52
N HIS A 183 3.72 1.17 7.45
CA HIS A 183 2.67 2.14 7.15
C HIS A 183 2.03 1.80 5.81
N ALA A 184 0.71 1.96 5.72
CA ALA A 184 -0.06 1.88 4.47
C ALA A 184 -1.11 3.00 4.43
N VAL A 185 -1.31 3.53 3.22
CA VAL A 185 -2.28 4.58 2.93
C VAL A 185 -3.13 4.16 1.76
#